data_63f3aaa2dff2cd78371ceab4c105fef5
#
_entry.id   63f3aaa2dff2cd78371ceab4c105fef5
#
_cell.length_a   1.000
_cell.length_b   1.000
_cell.length_c   1.000
_cell.angle_alpha   90.00
_cell.angle_beta   90.00
_cell.angle_gamma   90.00
#
_symmetry.space_group_name_H-M   'P 1'
#
loop_
_entity.id
_entity.type
_entity.pdbx_description
1 polymer ?
#
loop_
_entity_poly.entity_id
_entity_poly.type
_entity_poly.pdbx_seq_one_letter_code
_entity_poly.pdbx_strand_id
1 'polypeptide(L)'
;YTRVSEEHQAVREAVGLFDVAHMGTLEVVGPNAADFLDAATVNYVRWLEDGESQYSALLDPEGQILDDMIVYRRAWDCYFVVVNASNFDKDWAWLNAVNENRVTIDADRPWVEVTQPVTLRNLKDPASGPHQRVDLALQGPHALHVLLDCEMDAELRAALRRLPRTSFVEGQIVGADGDLVDLLISRTGYTGESIGYELYVHPDRAVTLWRTLLSAGKAYGILACGLAARDSLRIEAGLPLYEHELDGPLGISQTEAGFGAYVKYHKPFFVGRAPYKAYNDHTERQLVRFAVDERGARALRGGEHGEPVVNHRGNVIGTVTSCALVGDHQVGMALVDARYTDPGTGLFIYPEARRIAVKAPDAFEVGDRVALPVPATVLSRFPIR
;
A
#
# COMPACT_ATOMS: atom_id res chain seq x y z
N TYR A 1 8.10 4.71 21.01
CA TYR A 1 8.85 4.33 19.80
C TYR A 1 10.31 4.07 20.18
N THR A 2 10.93 3.09 19.50
CA THR A 2 12.31 2.71 19.71
C THR A 2 13.17 3.08 18.48
N ARG A 3 14.00 2.16 17.98
CA ARG A 3 14.75 2.35 16.74
C ARG A 3 14.01 1.66 15.58
N VAL A 4 14.10 2.23 14.39
CA VAL A 4 13.46 1.66 13.17
C VAL A 4 13.82 0.17 13.00
N SER A 5 15.08 -0.21 13.23
CA SER A 5 15.53 -1.61 13.12
C SER A 5 14.91 -2.53 14.17
N GLU A 6 14.71 -2.05 15.40
CA GLU A 6 14.08 -2.82 16.48
C GLU A 6 12.58 -2.99 16.21
N GLU A 7 11.92 -1.93 15.76
CA GLU A 7 10.49 -1.95 15.38
C GLU A 7 10.26 -2.86 14.17
N HIS A 8 11.12 -2.76 13.15
CA HIS A 8 11.10 -3.65 11.98
C HIS A 8 11.23 -5.11 12.40
N GLN A 9 12.22 -5.43 13.23
CA GLN A 9 12.46 -6.80 13.72
C GLN A 9 11.30 -7.31 14.56
N ALA A 10 10.69 -6.45 15.41
CA ALA A 10 9.52 -6.84 16.19
C ALA A 10 8.35 -7.28 15.31
N VAL A 11 8.11 -6.61 14.18
CA VAL A 11 7.08 -7.01 13.22
C VAL A 11 7.41 -8.35 12.57
N ARG A 12 8.70 -8.63 12.29
CA ARG A 12 9.15 -9.88 11.67
C ARG A 12 9.14 -11.08 12.61
N GLU A 13 9.48 -10.88 13.87
CA GLU A 13 9.71 -11.98 14.82
C GLU A 13 8.65 -12.07 15.94
N ALA A 14 7.89 -11.01 16.14
CA ALA A 14 6.95 -10.89 17.23
C ALA A 14 5.64 -10.23 16.76
N VAL A 15 5.41 -8.96 17.13
CA VAL A 15 4.24 -8.17 16.72
C VAL A 15 4.51 -6.67 16.87
N GLY A 16 4.15 -5.90 15.85
CA GLY A 16 4.16 -4.45 15.86
C GLY A 16 2.75 -3.86 15.85
N LEU A 17 2.56 -2.77 16.57
CA LEU A 17 1.33 -1.98 16.58
C LEU A 17 1.62 -0.59 16.02
N PHE A 18 0.88 -0.21 14.98
CA PHE A 18 1.04 1.05 14.26
C PHE A 18 -0.18 1.93 14.44
N ASP A 19 0.06 3.21 14.67
CA ASP A 19 -0.95 4.25 14.50
C ASP A 19 -0.96 4.67 13.02
N VAL A 20 -2.01 4.28 12.31
CA VAL A 20 -2.27 4.65 10.92
C VAL A 20 -3.59 5.43 10.80
N ALA A 21 -4.02 6.07 11.89
CA ALA A 21 -5.24 6.87 11.97
C ALA A 21 -5.29 8.04 10.98
N HIS A 22 -4.18 8.38 10.33
CA HIS A 22 -4.11 9.38 9.27
C HIS A 22 -4.75 8.93 7.96
N MET A 23 -4.89 7.62 7.71
CA MET A 23 -5.50 7.09 6.48
C MET A 23 -6.92 7.64 6.28
N GLY A 24 -7.28 7.86 5.02
CA GLY A 24 -8.62 8.26 4.64
C GLY A 24 -9.61 7.10 4.73
N THR A 25 -10.76 7.33 5.37
CA THR A 25 -11.84 6.33 5.44
C THR A 25 -13.14 6.93 4.96
N LEU A 26 -13.84 6.22 4.09
CA LEU A 26 -15.13 6.65 3.56
C LEU A 26 -16.08 5.45 3.39
N GLU A 27 -17.37 5.74 3.28
CA GLU A 27 -18.41 4.76 3.08
C GLU A 27 -19.22 5.12 1.83
N VAL A 28 -19.57 4.09 1.05
CA VAL A 28 -20.40 4.18 -0.15
C VAL A 28 -21.65 3.37 0.08
N VAL A 29 -22.83 4.02 0.11
CA VAL A 29 -24.10 3.40 0.47
C VAL A 29 -25.16 3.65 -0.59
N GLY A 30 -25.91 2.62 -0.91
CA GLY A 30 -27.06 2.68 -1.79
C GLY A 30 -27.19 1.47 -2.70
N PRO A 31 -28.34 1.26 -3.29
CA PRO A 31 -28.60 0.08 -4.13
C PRO A 31 -27.67 -0.03 -5.34
N ASN A 32 -27.08 1.09 -5.79
CA ASN A 32 -26.13 1.14 -6.90
C ASN A 32 -24.66 1.26 -6.44
N ALA A 33 -24.35 1.01 -5.17
CA ALA A 33 -22.98 1.18 -4.64
C ALA A 33 -21.96 0.31 -5.39
N ALA A 34 -22.31 -0.93 -5.73
CA ALA A 34 -21.45 -1.81 -6.51
C ALA A 34 -21.23 -1.30 -7.93
N ASP A 35 -22.27 -0.80 -8.62
CA ASP A 35 -22.19 -0.25 -9.98
C ASP A 35 -21.33 1.02 -10.02
N PHE A 36 -21.56 1.89 -9.04
CA PHE A 36 -20.75 3.11 -8.88
C PHE A 36 -19.27 2.78 -8.68
N LEU A 37 -18.94 1.89 -7.74
CA LEU A 37 -17.55 1.51 -7.48
C LEU A 37 -16.93 0.77 -8.66
N ASP A 38 -17.70 -0.04 -9.40
CA ASP A 38 -17.23 -0.67 -10.62
C ASP A 38 -16.96 0.34 -11.74
N ALA A 39 -17.69 1.43 -11.82
CA ALA A 39 -17.41 2.51 -12.76
C ALA A 39 -16.21 3.36 -12.34
N ALA A 40 -16.05 3.62 -11.05
CA ALA A 40 -15.03 4.50 -10.51
C ALA A 40 -13.67 3.83 -10.33
N THR A 41 -13.58 2.50 -10.16
CA THR A 41 -12.35 1.79 -9.77
C THR A 41 -11.95 0.71 -10.78
N VAL A 42 -10.68 0.31 -10.77
CA VAL A 42 -10.12 -0.63 -11.77
C VAL A 42 -10.44 -2.09 -11.50
N ASN A 43 -10.67 -2.49 -10.23
CA ASN A 43 -10.98 -3.87 -9.87
C ASN A 43 -12.49 -4.12 -9.92
N TYR A 44 -12.92 -5.39 -9.90
CA TYR A 44 -14.33 -5.77 -10.08
C TYR A 44 -15.00 -6.00 -8.73
N VAL A 45 -15.68 -4.96 -8.23
CA VAL A 45 -16.28 -4.92 -6.88
C VAL A 45 -17.40 -5.94 -6.73
N ARG A 46 -18.13 -6.24 -7.81
CA ARG A 46 -19.20 -7.23 -7.81
C ARG A 46 -18.76 -8.67 -7.51
N TRP A 47 -17.44 -8.95 -7.55
CA TRP A 47 -16.92 -10.26 -7.15
C TRP A 47 -16.77 -10.42 -5.63
N LEU A 48 -16.79 -9.32 -4.89
CA LEU A 48 -16.74 -9.41 -3.44
C LEU A 48 -18.03 -10.01 -2.87
N GLU A 49 -17.89 -10.90 -1.91
CA GLU A 49 -18.94 -11.31 -1.00
C GLU A 49 -18.95 -10.45 0.27
N ASP A 50 -20.03 -10.48 1.04
CA ASP A 50 -20.09 -9.75 2.30
C ASP A 50 -19.01 -10.26 3.26
N GLY A 51 -18.21 -9.35 3.85
CA GLY A 51 -17.05 -9.69 4.68
C GLY A 51 -15.73 -9.80 3.92
N GLU A 52 -15.71 -9.55 2.62
CA GLU A 52 -14.49 -9.56 1.80
C GLU A 52 -14.01 -8.16 1.45
N SER A 53 -12.72 -8.08 1.12
CA SER A 53 -12.07 -6.85 0.66
C SER A 53 -11.19 -7.10 -0.56
N GLN A 54 -10.94 -6.05 -1.33
CA GLN A 54 -10.03 -6.10 -2.47
C GLN A 54 -9.24 -4.81 -2.63
N TYR A 55 -8.02 -4.95 -3.12
CA TYR A 55 -7.21 -3.83 -3.60
C TYR A 55 -7.74 -3.33 -4.94
N SER A 56 -7.77 -2.01 -5.12
CA SER A 56 -8.20 -1.33 -6.34
C SER A 56 -7.45 -0.01 -6.52
N ALA A 57 -7.78 0.75 -7.55
CA ALA A 57 -7.30 2.12 -7.75
C ALA A 57 -8.34 2.99 -8.46
N LEU A 58 -8.16 4.30 -8.33
CA LEU A 58 -8.83 5.33 -9.10
C LEU A 58 -7.94 5.76 -10.26
N LEU A 59 -8.54 5.94 -11.42
CA LEU A 59 -7.87 6.54 -12.58
C LEU A 59 -8.59 7.83 -12.99
N ASP A 60 -7.85 8.72 -13.62
CA ASP A 60 -8.42 9.83 -14.39
C ASP A 60 -8.88 9.37 -15.80
N PRO A 61 -9.57 10.21 -16.59
CA PRO A 61 -10.00 9.86 -17.93
C PRO A 61 -8.85 9.58 -18.91
N GLU A 62 -7.66 10.07 -18.63
CA GLU A 62 -6.42 9.87 -19.39
C GLU A 62 -5.71 8.55 -19.02
N GLY A 63 -6.20 7.85 -17.96
CA GLY A 63 -5.67 6.58 -17.48
C GLY A 63 -4.50 6.71 -16.54
N GLN A 64 -4.28 7.88 -15.92
CA GLN A 64 -3.28 8.05 -14.88
C GLN A 64 -3.86 7.63 -13.52
N ILE A 65 -3.03 7.11 -12.63
CA ILE A 65 -3.48 6.70 -11.29
C ILE A 65 -3.68 7.95 -10.42
N LEU A 66 -4.87 8.11 -9.89
CA LEU A 66 -5.16 9.15 -8.90
C LEU A 66 -4.82 8.70 -7.49
N ASP A 67 -5.18 7.45 -7.15
CA ASP A 67 -4.81 6.81 -5.88
C ASP A 67 -5.02 5.30 -5.96
N ASP A 68 -4.42 4.57 -5.00
CA ASP A 68 -4.76 3.18 -4.73
C ASP A 68 -5.54 3.04 -3.41
N MET A 69 -6.35 1.99 -3.33
CA MET A 69 -7.30 1.84 -2.23
C MET A 69 -7.63 0.39 -1.91
N ILE A 70 -8.23 0.20 -0.73
CA ILE A 70 -8.89 -1.06 -0.37
C ILE A 70 -10.39 -0.82 -0.29
N VAL A 71 -11.17 -1.67 -0.96
CA VAL A 71 -12.62 -1.67 -0.92
C VAL A 71 -13.10 -2.89 -0.14
N TYR A 72 -13.94 -2.68 0.87
CA TYR A 72 -14.53 -3.68 1.76
C TYR A 72 -16.03 -3.75 1.51
N ARG A 73 -16.58 -4.94 1.26
CA ARG A 73 -18.02 -5.11 1.13
C ARG A 73 -18.63 -5.50 2.48
N ARG A 74 -19.31 -4.54 3.14
CA ARG A 74 -20.02 -4.78 4.40
C ARG A 74 -21.40 -5.42 4.18
N ALA A 75 -22.05 -5.00 3.10
CA ALA A 75 -23.32 -5.56 2.63
C ALA A 75 -23.44 -5.29 1.12
N TRP A 76 -24.44 -5.88 0.48
CA TRP A 76 -24.68 -5.72 -0.96
C TRP A 76 -24.82 -4.25 -1.40
N ASP A 77 -25.24 -3.36 -0.51
CA ASP A 77 -25.46 -1.92 -0.73
C ASP A 77 -24.61 -1.02 0.17
N CYS A 78 -23.61 -1.56 0.86
CA CYS A 78 -22.78 -0.83 1.81
C CYS A 78 -21.29 -1.25 1.69
N TYR A 79 -20.44 -0.32 1.28
CA TYR A 79 -19.01 -0.53 1.12
C TYR A 79 -18.23 0.46 1.97
N PHE A 80 -17.20 -0.05 2.65
CA PHE A 80 -16.23 0.75 3.35
C PHE A 80 -14.97 0.84 2.48
N VAL A 81 -14.35 2.01 2.38
CA VAL A 81 -13.20 2.25 1.50
C VAL A 81 -12.10 2.97 2.27
N VAL A 82 -10.86 2.52 2.08
CA VAL A 82 -9.66 3.12 2.67
C VAL A 82 -8.75 3.62 1.57
N VAL A 83 -8.34 4.88 1.65
CA VAL A 83 -7.50 5.60 0.69
C VAL A 83 -6.26 6.18 1.36
N ASN A 84 -5.26 6.58 0.57
CA ASN A 84 -4.05 7.20 1.10
C ASN A 84 -4.35 8.58 1.74
N ALA A 85 -3.68 8.85 2.86
CA ALA A 85 -3.93 10.05 3.66
C ALA A 85 -3.69 11.35 2.88
N SER A 86 -2.61 11.41 2.08
CA SER A 86 -2.25 12.59 1.29
C SER A 86 -3.26 12.89 0.17
N ASN A 87 -4.00 11.87 -0.27
CA ASN A 87 -4.89 11.96 -1.42
C ASN A 87 -6.36 12.11 -1.04
N PHE A 88 -6.70 12.01 0.25
CA PHE A 88 -8.10 11.95 0.70
C PHE A 88 -9.00 13.04 0.11
N ASP A 89 -8.57 14.30 0.15
CA ASP A 89 -9.39 15.41 -0.36
C ASP A 89 -9.57 15.34 -1.89
N LYS A 90 -8.54 14.91 -2.61
CA LYS A 90 -8.56 14.66 -4.06
C LYS A 90 -9.53 13.52 -4.39
N ASP A 91 -9.40 12.40 -3.70
CA ASP A 91 -10.23 11.21 -3.92
C ASP A 91 -11.69 11.45 -3.56
N TRP A 92 -11.93 12.19 -2.46
CA TRP A 92 -13.26 12.61 -2.08
C TRP A 92 -13.91 13.49 -3.16
N ALA A 93 -13.19 14.49 -3.65
CA ALA A 93 -13.67 15.37 -4.72
C ALA A 93 -13.90 14.57 -6.03
N TRP A 94 -13.02 13.64 -6.34
CA TRP A 94 -13.10 12.78 -7.51
C TRP A 94 -14.31 11.86 -7.47
N LEU A 95 -14.49 11.11 -6.38
CA LEU A 95 -15.63 10.21 -6.22
C LEU A 95 -16.97 10.96 -6.27
N ASN A 96 -17.06 12.16 -5.69
CA ASN A 96 -18.23 13.01 -5.83
C ASN A 96 -18.44 13.45 -7.30
N ALA A 97 -17.38 13.81 -8.02
CA ALA A 97 -17.46 14.18 -9.42
C ALA A 97 -17.99 13.04 -10.31
N VAL A 98 -17.52 11.81 -10.07
CA VAL A 98 -18.04 10.61 -10.75
C VAL A 98 -19.49 10.36 -10.39
N ASN A 99 -19.86 10.46 -9.10
CA ASN A 99 -21.22 10.23 -8.60
C ASN A 99 -22.24 11.23 -9.17
N GLU A 100 -21.81 12.45 -9.45
CA GLU A 100 -22.61 13.53 -10.03
C GLU A 100 -22.56 13.58 -11.56
N ASN A 101 -21.95 12.58 -12.21
CA ASN A 101 -21.76 12.51 -13.68
C ASN A 101 -21.01 13.74 -14.25
N ARG A 102 -20.08 14.31 -13.47
CA ARG A 102 -19.20 15.41 -13.93
C ARG A 102 -17.92 14.90 -14.62
N VAL A 103 -17.75 13.58 -14.66
CA VAL A 103 -16.61 12.88 -15.27
C VAL A 103 -17.13 11.94 -16.35
N THR A 104 -16.47 11.92 -17.51
CA THR A 104 -16.74 10.93 -18.55
C THR A 104 -16.18 9.58 -18.12
N ILE A 105 -17.05 8.59 -17.90
CA ILE A 105 -16.64 7.24 -17.48
C ILE A 105 -15.96 6.49 -18.64
N ASP A 106 -16.48 6.62 -19.85
CA ASP A 106 -15.99 5.95 -21.05
C ASP A 106 -16.07 6.90 -22.24
N ALA A 107 -14.91 7.30 -22.78
CA ALA A 107 -14.84 8.24 -23.89
C ALA A 107 -15.44 7.68 -25.19
N ASP A 108 -15.39 6.35 -25.39
CA ASP A 108 -15.98 5.69 -26.56
C ASP A 108 -17.50 5.54 -26.42
N ARG A 109 -18.02 5.62 -25.20
CA ARG A 109 -19.44 5.50 -24.86
C ARG A 109 -19.84 6.61 -23.88
N PRO A 110 -19.90 7.88 -24.34
CA PRO A 110 -20.12 9.04 -23.47
C PRO A 110 -21.52 9.08 -22.80
N TRP A 111 -22.42 8.15 -23.19
CA TRP A 111 -23.73 7.94 -22.56
C TRP A 111 -23.68 7.01 -21.33
N VAL A 112 -22.50 6.46 -21.00
CA VAL A 112 -22.33 5.68 -19.76
C VAL A 112 -22.25 6.64 -18.58
N GLU A 113 -23.22 6.54 -17.70
CA GLU A 113 -23.42 7.41 -16.56
C GLU A 113 -23.75 6.60 -15.30
N VAL A 114 -23.52 7.19 -14.12
CA VAL A 114 -24.07 6.73 -12.85
C VAL A 114 -25.57 6.97 -12.87
N THR A 115 -26.35 5.91 -13.04
CA THR A 115 -27.81 6.00 -13.27
C THR A 115 -28.58 6.47 -12.03
N GLN A 116 -28.08 6.13 -10.83
CA GLN A 116 -28.61 6.60 -9.56
C GLN A 116 -27.42 6.93 -8.64
N PRO A 117 -27.32 8.16 -8.16
CA PRO A 117 -26.28 8.56 -7.22
C PRO A 117 -26.29 7.72 -5.95
N VAL A 118 -25.11 7.44 -5.41
CA VAL A 118 -24.91 6.79 -4.12
C VAL A 118 -24.73 7.84 -3.01
N THR A 119 -24.91 7.44 -1.77
CA THR A 119 -24.51 8.26 -0.63
C THR A 119 -23.03 8.01 -0.33
N LEU A 120 -22.22 9.05 -0.48
CA LEU A 120 -20.85 9.07 -0.01
C LEU A 120 -20.78 9.68 1.38
N ARG A 121 -20.10 9.02 2.32
CA ARG A 121 -19.91 9.51 3.69
C ARG A 121 -18.43 9.55 4.01
N ASN A 122 -17.95 10.72 4.43
CA ASN A 122 -16.60 10.90 4.94
C ASN A 122 -16.53 10.44 6.41
N LEU A 123 -15.92 9.30 6.68
CA LEU A 123 -15.85 8.72 8.03
C LEU A 123 -14.78 9.39 8.90
N LYS A 124 -14.00 10.32 8.37
CA LYS A 124 -13.07 11.18 9.12
C LYS A 124 -13.76 12.43 9.65
N ASP A 125 -14.87 12.81 9.04
CA ASP A 125 -15.61 14.01 9.44
C ASP A 125 -16.36 13.77 10.76
N PRO A 126 -16.20 14.62 11.79
CA PRO A 126 -17.01 14.55 13.02
C PRO A 126 -18.52 14.56 12.78
N ALA A 127 -19.00 15.15 11.68
CA ALA A 127 -20.40 15.11 11.30
C ALA A 127 -20.93 13.69 10.99
N SER A 128 -20.05 12.74 10.73
CA SER A 128 -20.40 11.32 10.55
C SER A 128 -20.76 10.62 11.87
N GLY A 129 -20.53 11.27 13.02
CA GLY A 129 -20.94 10.79 14.33
C GLY A 129 -20.48 9.34 14.60
N PRO A 130 -21.41 8.40 14.90
CA PRO A 130 -21.06 7.02 15.26
C PRO A 130 -20.43 6.22 14.11
N HIS A 131 -20.50 6.73 12.88
CA HIS A 131 -19.88 6.09 11.71
C HIS A 131 -18.39 6.41 11.57
N GLN A 132 -17.85 7.39 12.32
CA GLN A 132 -16.43 7.73 12.24
C GLN A 132 -15.54 6.50 12.44
N ARG A 133 -14.47 6.41 11.64
CA ARG A 133 -13.46 5.34 11.76
C ARG A 133 -12.06 5.91 11.58
N VAL A 134 -11.17 5.43 12.44
CA VAL A 134 -9.70 5.56 12.32
C VAL A 134 -9.08 4.18 12.36
N ASP A 135 -7.88 4.04 11.88
CA ASP A 135 -7.20 2.77 11.67
C ASP A 135 -6.00 2.60 12.62
N LEU A 136 -5.90 1.41 13.22
CA LEU A 136 -4.70 0.90 13.90
C LEU A 136 -4.28 -0.40 13.22
N ALA A 137 -2.98 -0.59 12.95
CA ALA A 137 -2.51 -1.81 12.32
C ALA A 137 -1.69 -2.67 13.30
N LEU A 138 -2.09 -3.94 13.46
CA LEU A 138 -1.44 -4.94 14.30
C LEU A 138 -0.82 -6.01 13.40
N GLN A 139 0.51 -6.06 13.30
CA GLN A 139 1.22 -6.79 12.26
C GLN A 139 2.31 -7.68 12.84
N GLY A 140 2.42 -8.92 12.35
CA GLY A 140 3.48 -9.85 12.73
C GLY A 140 2.95 -11.22 13.17
N PRO A 141 3.82 -12.22 13.34
CA PRO A 141 3.44 -13.62 13.59
C PRO A 141 2.57 -13.83 14.83
N HIS A 142 2.66 -12.94 15.82
CA HIS A 142 1.85 -13.02 17.04
C HIS A 142 0.60 -12.12 17.04
N ALA A 143 0.29 -11.42 15.95
CA ALA A 143 -0.84 -10.50 15.90
C ALA A 143 -2.20 -11.19 16.24
N LEU A 144 -2.43 -12.40 15.72
CA LEU A 144 -3.64 -13.17 16.08
C LEU A 144 -3.70 -13.52 17.56
N HIS A 145 -2.57 -13.89 18.16
CA HIS A 145 -2.55 -14.24 19.60
C HIS A 145 -2.92 -13.03 20.46
N VAL A 146 -2.39 -11.86 20.12
CA VAL A 146 -2.74 -10.61 20.84
C VAL A 146 -4.24 -10.33 20.76
N LEU A 147 -4.86 -10.48 19.58
CA LEU A 147 -6.30 -10.32 19.43
C LEU A 147 -7.09 -11.36 20.24
N LEU A 148 -6.67 -12.61 20.20
CA LEU A 148 -7.35 -13.69 20.94
C LEU A 148 -7.21 -13.58 22.47
N ASP A 149 -6.22 -12.86 22.98
CA ASP A 149 -6.06 -12.58 24.41
C ASP A 149 -6.90 -11.38 24.88
N CYS A 150 -7.48 -10.61 23.94
CA CYS A 150 -8.49 -9.63 24.30
C CYS A 150 -9.80 -10.34 24.71
N GLU A 151 -10.51 -9.77 25.67
CA GLU A 151 -11.82 -10.25 26.07
C GLU A 151 -12.86 -9.93 24.99
N MET A 152 -13.54 -10.97 24.49
CA MET A 152 -14.56 -10.91 23.45
C MET A 152 -15.50 -12.10 23.55
N ASP A 153 -16.61 -12.04 22.83
CA ASP A 153 -17.52 -13.19 22.75
C ASP A 153 -16.91 -14.39 21.98
N ALA A 154 -17.56 -15.55 22.10
CA ALA A 154 -17.07 -16.79 21.50
C ALA A 154 -17.23 -16.80 19.96
N GLU A 155 -18.18 -16.06 19.42
CA GLU A 155 -18.45 -15.98 17.99
C GLU A 155 -17.36 -15.20 17.28
N LEU A 156 -17.06 -13.98 17.74
CA LEU A 156 -15.95 -13.17 17.20
C LEU A 156 -14.61 -13.93 17.32
N ARG A 157 -14.35 -14.57 18.48
CA ARG A 157 -13.14 -15.37 18.69
C ARG A 157 -13.01 -16.52 17.68
N ALA A 158 -14.11 -17.21 17.37
CA ALA A 158 -14.13 -18.28 16.38
C ALA A 158 -13.96 -17.75 14.95
N ALA A 159 -14.57 -16.60 14.63
CA ALA A 159 -14.44 -15.94 13.35
C ALA A 159 -12.99 -15.50 13.09
N LEU A 160 -12.32 -14.85 14.04
CA LEU A 160 -10.92 -14.41 13.91
C LEU A 160 -9.95 -15.58 13.62
N ARG A 161 -10.16 -16.74 14.24
CA ARG A 161 -9.32 -17.92 14.00
C ARG A 161 -9.43 -18.47 12.57
N ARG A 162 -10.51 -18.20 11.88
CA ARG A 162 -10.82 -18.71 10.53
C ARG A 162 -10.78 -17.62 9.47
N LEU A 163 -10.57 -16.37 9.87
CA LEU A 163 -10.63 -15.21 8.97
C LEU A 163 -9.63 -15.36 7.83
N PRO A 164 -10.07 -15.46 6.58
CA PRO A 164 -9.17 -15.51 5.43
C PRO A 164 -8.40 -14.20 5.23
N ARG A 165 -7.33 -14.23 4.45
CA ARG A 165 -6.70 -12.99 3.98
C ARG A 165 -7.68 -12.21 3.11
N THR A 166 -7.58 -10.87 3.14
CA THR A 166 -8.48 -9.97 2.42
C THR A 166 -9.96 -10.12 2.81
N SER A 167 -10.22 -10.59 4.03
CA SER A 167 -11.56 -10.64 4.62
C SER A 167 -11.57 -9.89 5.94
N PHE A 168 -12.75 -9.55 6.42
CA PHE A 168 -12.95 -8.86 7.69
C PHE A 168 -14.15 -9.39 8.44
N VAL A 169 -14.20 -9.08 9.73
CA VAL A 169 -15.33 -9.33 10.62
C VAL A 169 -15.62 -8.07 11.43
N GLU A 170 -16.86 -7.87 11.80
CA GLU A 170 -17.26 -6.84 12.75
C GLU A 170 -17.61 -7.46 14.09
N GLY A 171 -17.26 -6.80 15.19
CA GLY A 171 -17.53 -7.30 16.54
C GLY A 171 -17.04 -6.36 17.60
N GLN A 172 -17.11 -6.81 18.85
CA GLN A 172 -16.76 -6.01 20.02
C GLN A 172 -15.71 -6.71 20.87
N ILE A 173 -14.79 -5.93 21.42
CA ILE A 173 -13.87 -6.38 22.47
C ILE A 173 -14.07 -5.52 23.72
N VAL A 174 -13.69 -6.05 24.88
CA VAL A 174 -13.65 -5.26 26.13
C VAL A 174 -12.38 -4.44 26.14
N GLY A 175 -12.52 -3.14 26.23
CA GLY A 175 -11.40 -2.19 26.33
C GLY A 175 -10.72 -2.21 27.69
N ALA A 176 -9.53 -1.60 27.77
CA ALA A 176 -8.76 -1.48 29.03
C ALA A 176 -9.50 -0.69 30.13
N ASP A 177 -10.55 0.04 29.79
CA ASP A 177 -11.45 0.76 30.69
C ASP A 177 -12.67 -0.06 31.13
N GLY A 178 -12.83 -1.28 30.62
CA GLY A 178 -13.94 -2.17 30.87
C GLY A 178 -15.16 -1.98 29.97
N ASP A 179 -15.17 -0.96 29.14
CA ASP A 179 -16.24 -0.71 28.18
C ASP A 179 -16.03 -1.44 26.85
N LEU A 180 -17.12 -1.72 26.14
CA LEU A 180 -17.07 -2.34 24.83
C LEU A 180 -16.51 -1.38 23.78
N VAL A 181 -15.72 -1.92 22.87
CA VAL A 181 -15.12 -1.24 21.73
C VAL A 181 -15.59 -1.93 20.46
N ASP A 182 -16.40 -1.23 19.65
CA ASP A 182 -16.84 -1.70 18.33
C ASP A 182 -15.69 -1.63 17.33
N LEU A 183 -15.48 -2.73 16.59
CA LEU A 183 -14.38 -2.87 15.64
C LEU A 183 -14.87 -3.48 14.32
N LEU A 184 -14.29 -2.98 13.21
CA LEU A 184 -14.14 -3.76 12.01
C LEU A 184 -12.68 -4.26 12.00
N ILE A 185 -12.49 -5.57 11.99
CA ILE A 185 -11.18 -6.23 12.06
C ILE A 185 -10.91 -6.89 10.71
N SER A 186 -10.02 -6.31 9.94
CA SER A 186 -9.62 -6.82 8.63
C SER A 186 -8.31 -7.61 8.70
N ARG A 187 -8.24 -8.74 8.00
CA ARG A 187 -6.98 -9.48 7.83
C ARG A 187 -6.23 -8.96 6.62
N THR A 188 -5.75 -7.74 6.75
CA THR A 188 -4.98 -6.98 5.76
C THR A 188 -3.74 -6.38 6.43
N GLY A 189 -2.90 -5.72 5.65
CA GLY A 189 -1.72 -5.02 6.15
C GLY A 189 -0.76 -4.63 5.05
N TYR A 190 0.19 -3.77 5.41
CA TYR A 190 1.17 -3.15 4.50
C TYR A 190 2.61 -3.44 4.92
N THR A 191 2.86 -4.60 5.52
CA THR A 191 4.18 -5.00 6.04
C THR A 191 4.76 -6.22 5.33
N GLY A 192 3.94 -6.90 4.51
CA GLY A 192 4.32 -8.16 3.87
C GLY A 192 4.20 -9.38 4.79
N GLU A 193 3.82 -9.21 6.07
CA GLU A 193 3.57 -10.34 6.95
C GLU A 193 2.34 -11.15 6.52
N SER A 194 2.42 -12.47 6.70
CA SER A 194 1.29 -13.37 6.42
C SER A 194 0.16 -13.22 7.42
N ILE A 195 0.48 -12.75 8.64
CA ILE A 195 -0.46 -12.47 9.72
C ILE A 195 -0.38 -10.98 10.05
N GLY A 196 -1.47 -10.29 9.77
CA GLY A 196 -1.62 -8.87 10.06
C GLY A 196 -3.09 -8.49 10.05
N TYR A 197 -3.43 -7.51 10.86
CA TYR A 197 -4.79 -7.00 10.99
C TYR A 197 -4.79 -5.48 10.97
N GLU A 198 -5.79 -4.91 10.33
CA GLU A 198 -6.15 -3.49 10.40
C GLU A 198 -7.46 -3.39 11.19
N LEU A 199 -7.51 -2.48 12.13
CA LEU A 199 -8.52 -2.39 13.17
C LEU A 199 -9.18 -1.01 13.10
N TYR A 200 -10.35 -0.96 12.48
CA TYR A 200 -11.09 0.28 12.31
C TYR A 200 -12.01 0.52 13.49
N VAL A 201 -11.79 1.62 14.17
CA VAL A 201 -12.40 1.97 15.46
C VAL A 201 -12.92 3.40 15.43
N HIS A 202 -13.94 3.71 16.26
CA HIS A 202 -14.35 5.10 16.46
C HIS A 202 -13.20 5.90 17.11
N PRO A 203 -12.91 7.15 16.69
CA PRO A 203 -11.80 7.95 17.22
C PRO A 203 -11.78 8.04 18.74
N ASP A 204 -12.94 8.20 19.39
CA ASP A 204 -13.05 8.30 20.86
C ASP A 204 -12.60 7.02 21.58
N ARG A 205 -12.58 5.89 20.89
CA ARG A 205 -12.18 4.58 21.44
C ARG A 205 -10.77 4.14 20.99
N ALA A 206 -10.11 4.88 20.12
CA ALA A 206 -8.81 4.52 19.54
C ALA A 206 -7.72 4.40 20.62
N VAL A 207 -7.67 5.33 21.57
CA VAL A 207 -6.69 5.28 22.67
C VAL A 207 -6.95 4.10 23.61
N THR A 208 -8.22 3.79 23.87
CA THR A 208 -8.60 2.60 24.66
C THR A 208 -8.15 1.34 23.97
N LEU A 209 -8.46 1.19 22.67
CA LEU A 209 -8.02 0.06 21.84
C LEU A 209 -6.49 -0.08 21.83
N TRP A 210 -5.76 1.01 21.61
CA TRP A 210 -4.30 1.04 21.63
C TRP A 210 -3.72 0.47 22.94
N ARG A 211 -4.25 0.93 24.07
CA ARG A 211 -3.82 0.46 25.39
C ARG A 211 -4.18 -1.01 25.65
N THR A 212 -5.36 -1.44 25.19
CA THR A 212 -5.82 -2.83 25.27
C THR A 212 -4.85 -3.75 24.54
N LEU A 213 -4.54 -3.44 23.29
CA LEU A 213 -3.62 -4.22 22.46
C LEU A 213 -2.20 -4.26 23.03
N LEU A 214 -1.66 -3.12 23.47
CA LEU A 214 -0.36 -3.09 24.14
C LEU A 214 -0.33 -3.93 25.41
N SER A 215 -1.42 -3.95 26.18
CA SER A 215 -1.50 -4.77 27.39
C SER A 215 -1.56 -6.26 27.07
N ALA A 216 -2.43 -6.67 26.13
CA ALA A 216 -2.56 -8.06 25.70
C ALA A 216 -1.28 -8.57 25.03
N GLY A 217 -0.60 -7.70 24.27
CA GLY A 217 0.60 -8.05 23.50
C GLY A 217 1.89 -8.15 24.30
N LYS A 218 1.90 -7.78 25.61
CA LYS A 218 3.14 -7.80 26.42
C LYS A 218 3.85 -9.14 26.44
N ALA A 219 3.11 -10.23 26.55
CA ALA A 219 3.66 -11.58 26.57
C ALA A 219 4.24 -12.02 25.22
N TYR A 220 3.87 -11.33 24.15
CA TYR A 220 4.26 -11.61 22.76
C TYR A 220 5.32 -10.65 22.22
N GLY A 221 5.87 -9.77 23.05
CA GLY A 221 6.89 -8.82 22.64
C GLY A 221 6.38 -7.69 21.75
N ILE A 222 5.14 -7.25 21.93
CA ILE A 222 4.56 -6.14 21.16
C ILE A 222 5.37 -4.85 21.31
N LEU A 223 5.64 -4.21 20.18
CA LEU A 223 6.22 -2.86 20.15
C LEU A 223 5.29 -1.89 19.40
N ALA A 224 5.24 -0.66 19.91
CA ALA A 224 4.70 0.46 19.15
C ALA A 224 5.69 0.82 18.03
N CYS A 225 5.23 0.79 16.78
CA CYS A 225 6.04 0.99 15.59
C CYS A 225 5.64 2.27 14.85
N GLY A 226 6.64 3.04 14.40
CA GLY A 226 6.42 4.27 13.67
C GLY A 226 6.39 4.09 12.14
N LEU A 227 6.09 5.20 11.44
CA LEU A 227 5.98 5.20 9.98
C LEU A 227 7.29 4.84 9.27
N ALA A 228 8.45 5.15 9.86
CA ALA A 228 9.74 4.77 9.27
C ALA A 228 9.96 3.24 9.29
N ALA A 229 9.49 2.54 10.34
CA ALA A 229 9.49 1.08 10.37
C ALA A 229 8.48 0.51 9.36
N ARG A 230 7.27 1.12 9.23
CA ARG A 230 6.29 0.76 8.22
C ARG A 230 6.87 0.89 6.81
N ASP A 231 7.61 1.95 6.52
CA ASP A 231 8.25 2.17 5.23
C ASP A 231 9.35 1.12 4.95
N SER A 232 10.23 0.84 5.91
CA SER A 232 11.25 -0.20 5.74
C SER A 232 10.65 -1.59 5.50
N LEU A 233 9.54 -1.91 6.18
CA LEU A 233 8.81 -3.19 6.04
C LEU A 233 8.16 -3.34 4.66
N ARG A 234 7.47 -2.28 4.16
CA ARG A 234 6.83 -2.33 2.85
C ARG A 234 7.87 -2.44 1.72
N ILE A 235 9.01 -1.72 1.84
CA ILE A 235 10.11 -1.79 0.86
C ILE A 235 10.69 -3.20 0.82
N GLU A 236 10.98 -3.80 1.97
CA GLU A 236 11.47 -5.16 2.04
C GLU A 236 10.46 -6.17 1.46
N ALA A 237 9.18 -5.95 1.66
CA ALA A 237 8.11 -6.77 1.11
C ALA A 237 7.84 -6.50 -0.39
N GLY A 238 8.40 -5.43 -0.95
CA GLY A 238 8.17 -5.03 -2.34
C GLY A 238 6.79 -4.39 -2.56
N LEU A 239 6.14 -3.86 -1.53
CA LEU A 239 4.83 -3.21 -1.68
C LEU A 239 5.02 -1.77 -2.16
N PRO A 240 4.36 -1.38 -3.26
CA PRO A 240 4.46 -0.03 -3.80
C PRO A 240 3.75 0.98 -2.89
N LEU A 241 4.25 2.20 -2.87
CA LEU A 241 3.63 3.36 -2.24
C LEU A 241 3.27 4.37 -3.31
N TYR A 242 2.08 4.98 -3.19
CA TYR A 242 1.66 6.08 -4.07
C TYR A 242 2.69 7.23 -4.02
N GLU A 243 2.91 7.92 -5.13
CA GLU A 243 3.94 8.92 -5.38
C GLU A 243 5.40 8.40 -5.40
N HIS A 244 5.65 7.14 -5.02
CA HIS A 244 6.96 6.50 -5.09
C HIS A 244 7.00 5.44 -6.19
N GLU A 245 6.22 4.38 -6.06
CA GLU A 245 6.14 3.24 -6.98
C GLU A 245 4.79 3.13 -7.69
N LEU A 246 3.86 4.03 -7.42
CA LEU A 246 2.62 4.22 -8.16
C LEU A 246 2.48 5.71 -8.48
N ASP A 247 2.20 6.03 -9.75
CA ASP A 247 2.20 7.40 -10.26
C ASP A 247 3.52 8.14 -9.98
N GLY A 248 3.46 9.31 -9.36
CA GLY A 248 4.62 10.13 -9.02
C GLY A 248 5.37 10.65 -10.24
N PRO A 249 6.62 11.17 -10.05
CA PRO A 249 7.42 11.77 -11.12
C PRO A 249 7.77 10.80 -12.26
N LEU A 250 7.73 9.49 -11.98
CA LEU A 250 8.04 8.45 -12.95
C LEU A 250 6.82 7.93 -13.69
N GLY A 251 5.60 8.32 -13.29
CA GLY A 251 4.33 7.91 -13.88
C GLY A 251 4.19 6.37 -13.92
N ILE A 252 4.44 5.69 -12.79
CA ILE A 252 4.44 4.22 -12.74
C ILE A 252 3.02 3.70 -12.65
N SER A 253 2.62 2.86 -13.60
CA SER A 253 1.31 2.21 -13.59
C SER A 253 1.26 1.03 -12.62
N GLN A 254 0.05 0.60 -12.22
CA GLN A 254 -0.12 -0.62 -11.42
C GLN A 254 0.46 -1.86 -12.12
N THR A 255 0.39 -1.93 -13.44
CA THR A 255 0.94 -3.03 -14.22
C THR A 255 2.46 -3.04 -14.13
N GLU A 256 3.11 -1.90 -14.30
CA GLU A 256 4.56 -1.75 -14.11
C GLU A 256 4.98 -2.04 -12.67
N ALA A 257 4.16 -1.68 -11.69
CA ALA A 257 4.39 -1.97 -10.27
C ALA A 257 4.18 -3.45 -9.91
N GLY A 258 3.73 -4.30 -10.84
CA GLY A 258 3.44 -5.71 -10.61
C GLY A 258 2.04 -5.99 -10.06
N PHE A 259 1.15 -4.99 -10.05
CA PHE A 259 -0.22 -5.06 -9.56
C PHE A 259 -1.26 -5.11 -10.68
N GLY A 260 -0.85 -5.38 -11.92
CA GLY A 260 -1.73 -5.47 -13.09
C GLY A 260 -2.85 -6.52 -12.97
N ALA A 261 -2.66 -7.54 -12.13
CA ALA A 261 -3.69 -8.55 -11.86
C ALA A 261 -4.96 -7.97 -11.20
N TYR A 262 -4.85 -6.81 -10.55
CA TYR A 262 -5.99 -6.12 -9.93
C TYR A 262 -6.78 -5.28 -10.93
N VAL A 263 -6.26 -5.01 -12.13
CA VAL A 263 -6.96 -4.26 -13.19
C VAL A 263 -7.80 -5.22 -14.02
N LYS A 264 -9.13 -5.07 -13.97
CA LYS A 264 -10.07 -6.02 -14.58
C LYS A 264 -10.61 -5.52 -15.92
N TYR A 265 -9.82 -5.69 -16.98
CA TYR A 265 -10.18 -5.27 -18.35
C TYR A 265 -11.42 -5.96 -18.93
N HIS A 266 -11.88 -7.08 -18.34
CA HIS A 266 -13.14 -7.71 -18.75
C HIS A 266 -14.39 -6.96 -18.28
N LYS A 267 -14.25 -6.00 -17.37
CA LYS A 267 -15.34 -5.05 -17.05
C LYS A 267 -15.68 -4.27 -18.32
N PRO A 268 -16.96 -3.99 -18.54
CA PRO A 268 -17.38 -3.28 -19.78
C PRO A 268 -16.77 -1.87 -19.85
N PHE A 269 -16.64 -1.20 -18.70
CA PHE A 269 -16.06 0.14 -18.59
C PHE A 269 -15.61 0.41 -17.15
N PHE A 270 -14.73 1.33 -16.99
CA PHE A 270 -14.37 2.12 -15.81
C PHE A 270 -13.60 3.35 -16.28
N VAL A 271 -13.54 4.39 -15.46
CA VAL A 271 -12.86 5.63 -15.83
C VAL A 271 -11.40 5.35 -16.22
N GLY A 272 -10.95 5.88 -17.34
CA GLY A 272 -9.57 5.74 -17.84
C GLY A 272 -9.20 4.37 -18.43
N ARG A 273 -10.15 3.42 -18.55
CA ARG A 273 -9.87 2.04 -19.00
C ARG A 273 -9.13 1.93 -20.33
N ALA A 274 -9.59 2.64 -21.35
CA ALA A 274 -9.03 2.52 -22.69
C ALA A 274 -7.60 3.10 -22.78
N PRO A 275 -7.32 4.34 -22.37
CA PRO A 275 -5.96 4.89 -22.39
C PRO A 275 -5.02 4.14 -21.45
N TYR A 276 -5.46 3.71 -20.26
CA TYR A 276 -4.65 2.90 -19.36
C TYR A 276 -4.23 1.58 -20.02
N LYS A 277 -5.16 0.90 -20.69
CA LYS A 277 -4.85 -0.33 -21.42
C LYS A 277 -3.85 -0.07 -22.56
N ALA A 278 -4.09 0.95 -23.36
CA ALA A 278 -3.20 1.30 -24.48
C ALA A 278 -1.77 1.60 -23.99
N TYR A 279 -1.61 2.32 -22.89
CA TYR A 279 -0.31 2.57 -22.29
C TYR A 279 0.37 1.25 -21.86
N ASN A 280 -0.32 0.38 -21.12
CA ASN A 280 0.27 -0.83 -20.57
C ASN A 280 0.55 -1.93 -21.61
N ASP A 281 -0.16 -1.92 -22.76
CA ASP A 281 0.12 -2.84 -23.87
C ASP A 281 1.50 -2.55 -24.54
N HIS A 282 2.07 -1.37 -24.29
CA HIS A 282 3.32 -0.90 -24.91
C HIS A 282 4.43 -0.54 -23.95
N THR A 283 4.21 -0.67 -22.64
CA THR A 283 5.27 -0.37 -21.66
C THR A 283 6.36 -1.44 -21.69
N GLU A 284 7.61 -0.97 -21.65
CA GLU A 284 8.81 -1.81 -21.59
C GLU A 284 9.53 -1.67 -20.24
N ARG A 285 8.84 -1.14 -19.23
CA ARG A 285 9.39 -0.91 -17.89
C ARG A 285 8.68 -1.77 -16.87
N GLN A 286 9.39 -2.15 -15.83
CA GLN A 286 8.80 -2.87 -14.69
C GLN A 286 9.54 -2.56 -13.41
N LEU A 287 8.81 -2.51 -12.31
CA LEU A 287 9.35 -2.38 -10.97
C LEU A 287 9.93 -3.72 -10.52
N VAL A 288 11.19 -3.71 -10.12
CA VAL A 288 11.87 -4.84 -9.49
C VAL A 288 12.13 -4.56 -8.02
N ARG A 289 12.30 -5.61 -7.24
CA ARG A 289 12.89 -5.57 -5.91
C ARG A 289 14.33 -6.06 -6.01
N PHE A 290 15.27 -5.41 -5.32
CA PHE A 290 16.67 -5.78 -5.33
C PHE A 290 17.26 -5.82 -3.92
N ALA A 291 18.38 -6.52 -3.78
CA ALA A 291 19.28 -6.41 -2.62
C ALA A 291 20.65 -5.95 -3.08
N VAL A 292 21.28 -5.10 -2.27
CA VAL A 292 22.69 -4.74 -2.46
C VAL A 292 23.59 -5.86 -1.97
N ASP A 293 24.55 -6.28 -2.79
CA ASP A 293 25.39 -7.45 -2.51
C ASP A 293 26.44 -7.15 -1.42
N GLU A 294 26.84 -5.89 -1.26
CA GLU A 294 27.83 -5.45 -0.29
C GLU A 294 27.21 -5.06 1.05
N ARG A 295 27.69 -5.67 2.13
CA ARG A 295 27.31 -5.26 3.49
C ARG A 295 27.91 -3.90 3.83
N GLY A 296 27.13 -3.06 4.52
CA GLY A 296 27.57 -1.73 4.94
C GLY A 296 27.82 -0.76 3.80
N ALA A 297 27.31 -1.05 2.60
CA ALA A 297 27.32 -0.11 1.49
C ALA A 297 26.63 1.21 1.89
N ARG A 298 27.04 2.30 1.25
CA ARG A 298 26.42 3.60 1.48
C ARG A 298 24.91 3.53 1.21
N ALA A 299 24.12 4.20 2.08
CA ALA A 299 22.66 4.29 1.88
C ALA A 299 22.34 4.90 0.50
N LEU A 300 21.57 4.15 -0.27
CA LEU A 300 21.09 4.55 -1.59
C LEU A 300 19.92 5.53 -1.45
N ARG A 301 19.70 6.32 -2.49
CA ARG A 301 18.56 7.23 -2.59
C ARG A 301 17.55 6.70 -3.59
N GLY A 302 16.28 6.88 -3.27
CA GLY A 302 15.15 6.62 -4.16
C GLY A 302 14.34 7.87 -4.45
N GLY A 303 13.25 7.70 -5.21
CA GLY A 303 12.30 8.75 -5.57
C GLY A 303 12.67 9.53 -6.82
N GLU A 304 12.19 10.76 -6.94
CA GLU A 304 12.37 11.63 -8.11
C GLU A 304 13.84 11.79 -8.54
N HIS A 305 14.73 11.84 -7.54
CA HIS A 305 16.19 11.90 -7.74
C HIS A 305 16.85 10.58 -7.31
N GLY A 306 16.19 9.47 -7.63
CA GLY A 306 16.70 8.14 -7.36
C GLY A 306 18.03 7.87 -8.09
N GLU A 307 18.87 7.04 -7.47
CA GLU A 307 20.16 6.71 -8.05
C GLU A 307 19.98 5.85 -9.31
N PRO A 308 20.75 6.12 -10.39
CA PRO A 308 20.66 5.37 -11.62
C PRO A 308 20.98 3.89 -11.43
N VAL A 309 20.19 3.02 -12.06
CA VAL A 309 20.47 1.60 -12.20
C VAL A 309 21.14 1.37 -13.55
N VAL A 310 22.27 0.69 -13.56
CA VAL A 310 23.04 0.41 -14.77
C VAL A 310 23.25 -1.09 -14.96
N ASN A 311 23.38 -1.52 -16.20
CA ASN A 311 23.73 -2.91 -16.53
C ASN A 311 25.24 -3.14 -16.48
N HIS A 312 25.68 -4.39 -16.74
CA HIS A 312 27.10 -4.78 -16.75
C HIS A 312 27.95 -4.06 -17.83
N ARG A 313 27.32 -3.35 -18.75
CA ARG A 313 28.01 -2.53 -19.79
C ARG A 313 28.05 -1.05 -19.43
N GLY A 314 27.53 -0.68 -18.24
CA GLY A 314 27.46 0.71 -17.79
C GLY A 314 26.33 1.54 -18.42
N ASN A 315 25.40 0.92 -19.17
CA ASN A 315 24.24 1.63 -19.68
C ASN A 315 23.18 1.79 -18.60
N VAL A 316 22.64 3.00 -18.47
CA VAL A 316 21.49 3.26 -17.58
C VAL A 316 20.27 2.50 -18.09
N ILE A 317 19.67 1.71 -17.22
CA ILE A 317 18.49 0.87 -17.54
C ILE A 317 17.31 1.17 -16.63
N GLY A 318 17.47 2.08 -15.66
CA GLY A 318 16.41 2.44 -14.74
C GLY A 318 16.88 3.35 -13.61
N THR A 319 16.03 3.46 -12.59
CA THR A 319 16.27 4.29 -11.41
C THR A 319 15.73 3.63 -10.15
N VAL A 320 16.40 3.85 -9.01
CA VAL A 320 15.92 3.41 -7.68
C VAL A 320 14.73 4.27 -7.27
N THR A 321 13.64 3.62 -6.86
CA THR A 321 12.42 4.30 -6.37
C THR A 321 12.41 4.39 -4.85
N SER A 322 12.78 3.33 -4.16
CA SER A 322 12.86 3.27 -2.69
C SER A 322 14.00 2.37 -2.24
N CYS A 323 14.57 2.66 -1.07
CA CYS A 323 15.60 1.81 -0.46
C CYS A 323 15.52 1.87 1.06
N ALA A 324 15.72 0.73 1.72
CA ALA A 324 15.76 0.61 3.17
C ALA A 324 16.93 -0.26 3.62
N LEU A 325 17.46 0.04 4.82
CA LEU A 325 18.43 -0.81 5.50
C LEU A 325 17.66 -1.82 6.38
N VAL A 326 17.84 -3.12 6.10
CA VAL A 326 17.26 -4.23 6.85
C VAL A 326 18.40 -5.08 7.44
N GLY A 327 18.59 -4.99 8.74
CA GLY A 327 19.79 -5.55 9.37
C GLY A 327 21.06 -4.86 8.85
N ASP A 328 21.94 -5.62 8.22
CA ASP A 328 23.20 -5.15 7.59
C ASP A 328 23.13 -5.09 6.05
N HIS A 329 21.96 -5.34 5.47
CA HIS A 329 21.72 -5.35 4.02
C HIS A 329 20.82 -4.19 3.61
N GLN A 330 21.07 -3.63 2.44
CA GLN A 330 20.13 -2.72 1.80
C GLN A 330 19.25 -3.50 0.82
N VAL A 331 17.95 -3.28 0.93
CA VAL A 331 16.93 -3.75 -0.01
C VAL A 331 16.22 -2.54 -0.59
N GLY A 332 15.76 -2.66 -1.81
CA GLY A 332 15.07 -1.55 -2.46
C GLY A 332 14.18 -2.00 -3.60
N MET A 333 13.53 -1.01 -4.18
CA MET A 333 12.78 -1.14 -5.43
C MET A 333 13.36 -0.19 -6.47
N ALA A 334 13.30 -0.60 -7.72
CA ALA A 334 13.76 0.18 -8.86
C ALA A 334 12.84 -0.06 -10.06
N LEU A 335 12.54 1.00 -10.81
CA LEU A 335 11.90 0.90 -12.11
C LEU A 335 13.00 0.68 -13.15
N VAL A 336 12.95 -0.46 -13.84
CA VAL A 336 13.96 -0.84 -14.83
C VAL A 336 13.33 -1.29 -16.14
N ASP A 337 14.14 -1.32 -17.20
CA ASP A 337 13.78 -1.97 -18.47
C ASP A 337 13.39 -3.43 -18.23
N ALA A 338 12.27 -3.86 -18.77
CA ALA A 338 11.65 -5.18 -18.53
C ALA A 338 12.57 -6.36 -18.90
N ARG A 339 13.62 -6.15 -19.67
CA ARG A 339 14.63 -7.17 -20.01
C ARG A 339 15.53 -7.55 -18.81
N TYR A 340 15.50 -6.81 -17.70
CA TYR A 340 16.37 -6.99 -16.55
C TYR A 340 15.60 -7.35 -15.27
N THR A 341 14.43 -7.96 -15.39
CA THR A 341 13.50 -8.18 -14.25
C THR A 341 13.57 -9.58 -13.64
N ASP A 342 14.25 -10.53 -14.29
CA ASP A 342 14.33 -11.89 -13.80
C ASP A 342 15.09 -11.97 -12.46
N PRO A 343 14.56 -12.67 -11.45
CA PRO A 343 15.28 -12.90 -10.19
C PRO A 343 16.66 -13.51 -10.42
N GLY A 344 17.67 -12.98 -9.74
CA GLY A 344 19.07 -13.36 -9.91
C GLY A 344 19.82 -12.51 -10.95
N THR A 345 19.15 -11.63 -11.68
CA THR A 345 19.82 -10.69 -12.59
C THR A 345 20.72 -9.74 -11.82
N GLY A 346 21.98 -9.65 -12.21
CA GLY A 346 22.93 -8.68 -11.66
C GLY A 346 22.67 -7.27 -12.18
N LEU A 347 22.58 -6.33 -11.26
CA LEU A 347 22.45 -4.90 -11.50
C LEU A 347 23.60 -4.16 -10.83
N PHE A 348 23.80 -2.91 -11.24
CA PHE A 348 24.73 -2.00 -10.57
C PHE A 348 24.01 -0.69 -10.33
N ILE A 349 24.12 -0.16 -9.09
CA ILE A 349 23.52 1.11 -8.73
C ILE A 349 24.65 2.14 -8.66
N TYR A 350 24.50 3.23 -9.40
CA TYR A 350 25.48 4.29 -9.48
C TYR A 350 25.20 5.36 -8.43
N PRO A 351 25.89 5.37 -7.26
CA PRO A 351 25.62 6.33 -6.22
C PRO A 351 26.12 7.72 -6.64
N GLU A 352 25.21 8.67 -6.77
CA GLU A 352 25.59 10.06 -6.98
C GLU A 352 26.28 10.61 -5.73
N ALA A 353 27.59 10.81 -5.84
CA ALA A 353 28.37 11.33 -4.72
C ALA A 353 28.15 12.84 -4.58
N ARG A 354 27.40 13.27 -3.57
CA ARG A 354 27.20 14.71 -3.24
C ARG A 354 28.49 15.53 -3.08
N ARG A 355 29.68 14.90 -3.05
CA ARG A 355 31.00 15.53 -2.82
C ARG A 355 32.02 15.22 -3.89
N ILE A 356 31.68 14.48 -4.92
CA ILE A 356 32.58 14.23 -6.05
C ILE A 356 32.08 15.07 -7.21
N ALA A 357 32.90 16.01 -7.68
CA ALA A 357 32.57 16.78 -8.86
C ALA A 357 32.39 15.81 -10.05
N VAL A 358 31.23 15.83 -10.69
CA VAL A 358 31.03 15.09 -11.94
C VAL A 358 31.87 15.82 -13.01
N LYS A 359 32.98 15.22 -13.40
CA LYS A 359 33.79 15.68 -14.52
C LYS A 359 33.38 14.93 -15.77
N ALA A 360 33.50 15.59 -16.93
CA ALA A 360 33.36 14.88 -18.20
C ALA A 360 34.50 13.82 -18.31
N PRO A 361 34.28 12.69 -18.99
CA PRO A 361 35.27 11.58 -19.02
C PRO A 361 36.66 11.98 -19.48
N ASP A 362 36.78 12.96 -20.37
CA ASP A 362 38.01 13.54 -20.89
C ASP A 362 38.67 14.53 -19.96
N ALA A 363 38.01 14.93 -18.88
CA ALA A 363 38.53 15.86 -17.88
C ALA A 363 39.10 15.16 -16.62
N PHE A 364 39.11 13.82 -16.57
CA PHE A 364 39.71 13.09 -15.43
C PHE A 364 41.23 13.11 -15.45
N GLU A 365 41.79 13.32 -14.29
CA GLU A 365 43.24 13.31 -14.04
C GLU A 365 43.62 12.22 -13.02
N VAL A 366 44.88 11.80 -13.05
CA VAL A 366 45.42 10.85 -12.05
C VAL A 366 45.30 11.44 -10.65
N GLY A 367 44.58 10.72 -9.76
CA GLY A 367 44.29 11.15 -8.39
C GLY A 367 42.84 11.63 -8.19
N ASP A 368 42.06 11.76 -9.25
CA ASP A 368 40.62 12.04 -9.15
C ASP A 368 39.90 10.88 -8.48
N ARG A 369 38.89 11.23 -7.67
CA ARG A 369 38.00 10.24 -7.06
C ARG A 369 36.75 10.10 -7.91
N VAL A 370 36.42 8.88 -8.31
CA VAL A 370 35.23 8.51 -9.04
C VAL A 370 34.30 7.68 -8.15
N ALA A 371 32.97 7.84 -8.33
CA ALA A 371 32.03 6.94 -7.72
C ALA A 371 32.07 5.58 -8.45
N LEU A 372 32.15 4.49 -7.69
CA LEU A 372 32.02 3.14 -8.25
C LEU A 372 30.58 2.67 -8.13
N PRO A 373 30.07 1.95 -9.14
CA PRO A 373 28.75 1.33 -9.04
C PRO A 373 28.74 0.30 -7.91
N VAL A 374 27.61 0.23 -7.20
CA VAL A 374 27.37 -0.75 -6.15
C VAL A 374 26.66 -1.96 -6.74
N PRO A 375 27.22 -3.18 -6.63
CA PRO A 375 26.58 -4.37 -7.17
C PRO A 375 25.32 -4.71 -6.39
N ALA A 376 24.27 -5.11 -7.11
CA ALA A 376 22.99 -5.52 -6.57
C ALA A 376 22.39 -6.66 -7.39
N THR A 377 21.52 -7.44 -6.75
CA THR A 377 20.87 -8.59 -7.38
C THR A 377 19.34 -8.42 -7.33
N VAL A 378 18.67 -8.67 -8.46
CA VAL A 378 17.21 -8.70 -8.53
C VAL A 378 16.67 -9.84 -7.69
N LEU A 379 15.71 -9.54 -6.83
CA LEU A 379 15.02 -10.49 -5.97
C LEU A 379 13.64 -10.85 -6.56
N SER A 380 13.03 -11.92 -6.04
CA SER A 380 11.61 -12.18 -6.25
C SER A 380 10.80 -10.91 -5.93
N ARG A 381 9.87 -10.53 -6.81
CA ARG A 381 9.10 -9.27 -6.69
C ARG A 381 8.33 -9.21 -5.38
N PHE A 382 7.70 -10.31 -4.99
CA PHE A 382 7.01 -10.46 -3.70
C PHE A 382 7.61 -11.66 -2.97
N PRO A 383 8.23 -11.46 -1.79
CA PRO A 383 8.73 -12.58 -1.00
C PRO A 383 7.57 -13.41 -0.46
N ILE A 384 7.70 -14.73 -0.49
CA ILE A 384 6.78 -15.65 0.20
C ILE A 384 7.20 -15.65 1.68
N ARG A 385 6.29 -15.24 2.56
CA ARG A 385 6.47 -15.24 4.02
C ARG A 385 5.36 -16.01 4.72
#